data_a1cd0dc2fff82b6c9daf64baa7ae0492
#
_entry.id   a1cd0dc2fff82b6c9daf64baa7ae0492
#
_cell.length_a   1.000
_cell.length_b   1.000
_cell.length_c   1.000
_cell.angle_alpha   90.00
_cell.angle_beta   90.00
_cell.angle_gamma   90.00
#
_symmetry.space_group_name_H-M   'P 1'
#
loop_
_entity.id
_entity.type
_entity.pdbx_description
1 polymer ?
#
loop_
_entity_poly.entity_id
_entity_poly.type
_entity_poly.pdbx_seq_one_letter_code
_entity_poly.pdbx_strand_id
1 'polypeptide(L)'
;MPFRDAWLSLQDILDAINQIQGFTAGLEFDAFRADAKTVAAVERKLLVISEAAIRLGDEAEILCPGLPWRDIRGIGNWLRHQYDAVDPEAVWQTVVDDLPPLQAAVMQALSKRPSP
;
A
#
# COMPACT_ATOMS: atom_id res chain seq x y z
N MET A 1 24.54 -2.91 -5.03
CA MET A 1 24.09 -1.53 -4.72
C MET A 1 23.22 -1.56 -3.50
N PRO A 2 23.47 -0.70 -2.50
CA PRO A 2 22.71 -0.75 -1.25
C PRO A 2 21.21 -0.52 -1.41
N PHE A 3 20.79 0.27 -2.39
CA PHE A 3 19.38 0.59 -2.59
C PHE A 3 18.67 -0.24 -3.67
N ARG A 4 19.34 -1.25 -4.23
CA ARG A 4 18.73 -2.03 -5.32
C ARG A 4 17.43 -2.70 -4.89
N ASP A 5 17.46 -3.40 -3.76
CA ASP A 5 16.27 -4.09 -3.24
C ASP A 5 15.22 -3.08 -2.78
N ALA A 6 15.66 -1.90 -2.31
CA ALA A 6 14.75 -0.85 -1.91
C ALA A 6 13.95 -0.33 -3.11
N TRP A 7 14.59 -0.11 -4.27
CA TRP A 7 13.87 0.31 -5.48
C TRP A 7 12.83 -0.73 -5.90
N LEU A 8 13.17 -2.02 -5.81
CA LEU A 8 12.23 -3.10 -6.11
C LEU A 8 11.05 -3.10 -5.14
N SER A 9 11.30 -2.88 -3.85
CA SER A 9 10.23 -2.83 -2.86
C SER A 9 9.32 -1.62 -3.07
N LEU A 10 9.88 -0.46 -3.44
CA LEU A 10 9.07 0.71 -3.80
C LEU A 10 8.21 0.42 -5.03
N GLN A 11 8.76 -0.29 -6.01
CA GLN A 11 7.99 -0.67 -7.20
C GLN A 11 6.85 -1.63 -6.83
N ASP A 12 7.10 -2.57 -5.92
CA ASP A 12 6.05 -3.48 -5.44
C ASP A 12 4.91 -2.70 -4.77
N ILE A 13 5.25 -1.67 -4.00
CA ILE A 13 4.23 -0.81 -3.38
C ILE A 13 3.41 -0.11 -4.45
N LEU A 14 4.08 0.50 -5.43
CA LEU A 14 3.37 1.21 -6.50
C LEU A 14 2.46 0.28 -7.29
N ASP A 15 2.96 -0.91 -7.65
CA ASP A 15 2.18 -1.89 -8.40
C ASP A 15 0.95 -2.32 -7.61
N ALA A 16 1.10 -2.56 -6.32
CA ALA A 16 -0.03 -2.93 -5.45
C ALA A 16 -1.07 -1.82 -5.36
N ILE A 17 -0.64 -0.56 -5.23
CA ILE A 17 -1.56 0.57 -5.21
C ILE A 17 -2.33 0.66 -6.53
N ASN A 18 -1.64 0.54 -7.65
CA ASN A 18 -2.27 0.60 -8.97
C ASN A 18 -3.30 -0.52 -9.13
N GLN A 19 -3.01 -1.71 -8.64
CA GLN A 19 -3.94 -2.83 -8.69
C GLN A 19 -5.17 -2.56 -7.81
N ILE A 20 -4.97 -2.03 -6.60
CA ILE A 20 -6.10 -1.67 -5.72
C ILE A 20 -6.99 -0.64 -6.41
N GLN A 21 -6.40 0.38 -7.02
CA GLN A 21 -7.17 1.40 -7.72
C GLN A 21 -7.94 0.79 -8.90
N GLY A 22 -7.36 -0.17 -9.59
CA GLY A 22 -8.05 -0.91 -10.65
C GLY A 22 -9.24 -1.71 -10.12
N PHE A 23 -9.07 -2.40 -9.00
CA PHE A 23 -10.14 -3.19 -8.39
C PHE A 23 -11.30 -2.33 -7.91
N THR A 24 -11.02 -1.10 -7.47
CA THR A 24 -12.03 -0.21 -6.88
C THR A 24 -12.52 0.87 -7.85
N ALA A 25 -12.02 0.89 -9.07
CA ALA A 25 -12.39 1.91 -10.05
C ALA A 25 -13.90 1.95 -10.29
N GLY A 26 -14.47 3.13 -10.18
CA GLY A 26 -15.91 3.32 -10.38
C GLY A 26 -16.79 2.88 -9.22
N LEU A 27 -16.21 2.36 -8.14
CA LEU A 27 -16.99 1.94 -6.98
C LEU A 27 -17.08 3.06 -5.95
N GLU A 28 -18.24 3.14 -5.30
CA GLU A 28 -18.40 3.87 -4.05
C GLU A 28 -18.41 2.86 -2.90
N PHE A 29 -18.42 3.36 -1.66
CA PHE A 29 -18.27 2.50 -0.50
C PHE A 29 -19.30 1.38 -0.43
N ASP A 30 -20.58 1.68 -0.70
CA ASP A 30 -21.63 0.66 -0.59
C ASP A 30 -21.40 -0.50 -1.55
N ALA A 31 -20.98 -0.20 -2.79
CA ALA A 31 -20.67 -1.24 -3.78
C ALA A 31 -19.42 -2.02 -3.39
N PHE A 32 -18.39 -1.34 -2.89
CA PHE A 32 -17.17 -1.99 -2.40
C PHE A 32 -17.50 -2.96 -1.26
N ARG A 33 -18.21 -2.49 -0.25
CA ARG A 33 -18.56 -3.30 0.92
C ARG A 33 -19.36 -4.55 0.53
N ALA A 34 -20.22 -4.42 -0.47
CA ALA A 34 -21.07 -5.51 -0.92
C ALA A 34 -20.33 -6.56 -1.76
N ASP A 35 -19.13 -6.24 -2.23
CA ASP A 35 -18.35 -7.15 -3.11
C ASP A 35 -17.21 -7.80 -2.32
N ALA A 36 -17.50 -8.98 -1.78
CA ALA A 36 -16.55 -9.70 -0.94
C ALA A 36 -15.24 -10.04 -1.67
N LYS A 37 -15.29 -10.31 -2.95
CA LYS A 37 -14.08 -10.61 -3.73
C LYS A 37 -13.19 -9.38 -3.83
N THR A 38 -13.77 -8.23 -4.11
CA THR A 38 -13.01 -6.98 -4.20
C THR A 38 -12.41 -6.62 -2.86
N VAL A 39 -13.18 -6.74 -1.76
CA VAL A 39 -12.66 -6.49 -0.43
C VAL A 39 -11.46 -7.38 -0.13
N ALA A 40 -11.57 -8.68 -0.40
CA ALA A 40 -10.48 -9.63 -0.17
C ALA A 40 -9.25 -9.32 -1.01
N ALA A 41 -9.44 -8.94 -2.28
CA ALA A 41 -8.34 -8.58 -3.17
C ALA A 41 -7.61 -7.33 -2.67
N VAL A 42 -8.36 -6.32 -2.22
CA VAL A 42 -7.78 -5.10 -1.66
C VAL A 42 -7.00 -5.41 -0.39
N GLU A 43 -7.56 -6.21 0.52
CA GLU A 43 -6.86 -6.60 1.75
C GLU A 43 -5.55 -7.31 1.43
N ARG A 44 -5.54 -8.21 0.45
CA ARG A 44 -4.32 -8.91 0.05
C ARG A 44 -3.26 -7.92 -0.45
N LYS A 45 -3.65 -6.94 -1.25
CA LYS A 45 -2.70 -5.96 -1.77
C LYS A 45 -2.22 -4.98 -0.71
N LEU A 46 -3.05 -4.65 0.26
CA LEU A 46 -2.61 -3.87 1.42
C LEU A 46 -1.54 -4.62 2.22
N LEU A 47 -1.70 -5.94 2.36
CA LEU A 47 -0.68 -6.77 2.99
C LEU A 47 0.64 -6.74 2.21
N VAL A 48 0.58 -6.79 0.88
CA VAL A 48 1.77 -6.68 0.02
C VAL A 48 2.49 -5.34 0.28
N ILE A 49 1.74 -4.24 0.36
CA ILE A 49 2.30 -2.92 0.66
C ILE A 49 3.01 -2.92 2.02
N SER A 50 2.35 -3.46 3.03
CA SER A 50 2.92 -3.54 4.38
C SER A 50 4.21 -4.36 4.39
N GLU A 51 4.22 -5.51 3.74
CA GLU A 51 5.40 -6.38 3.69
C GLU A 51 6.55 -5.70 2.95
N ALA A 52 6.26 -5.00 1.85
CA ALA A 52 7.29 -4.25 1.13
C ALA A 52 7.87 -3.11 1.98
N ALA A 53 7.02 -2.42 2.74
CA ALA A 53 7.46 -1.36 3.65
C ALA A 53 8.36 -1.92 4.76
N ILE A 54 8.05 -3.11 5.26
CA ILE A 54 8.90 -3.78 6.26
C ILE A 54 10.27 -4.12 5.66
N ARG A 55 10.30 -4.66 4.43
CA ARG A 55 11.56 -4.96 3.75
C ARG A 55 12.41 -3.73 3.53
N LEU A 56 11.77 -2.58 3.23
CA LEU A 56 12.48 -1.31 3.07
C LEU A 56 13.23 -0.89 4.33
N GLY A 57 12.64 -1.15 5.51
CA GLY A 57 13.26 -0.71 6.75
C GLY A 57 13.56 0.78 6.74
N ASP A 58 14.72 1.16 7.25
CA ASP A 58 15.12 2.57 7.35
C ASP A 58 15.30 3.25 5.99
N GLU A 59 15.50 2.49 4.93
CA GLU A 59 15.66 3.06 3.59
C GLU A 59 14.37 3.75 3.11
N ALA A 60 13.22 3.36 3.65
CA ALA A 60 11.95 4.00 3.32
C ALA A 60 11.99 5.50 3.65
N GLU A 61 12.45 5.85 4.84
CA GLU A 61 12.53 7.24 5.27
C GLU A 61 13.59 8.02 4.51
N ILE A 62 14.64 7.33 4.05
CA ILE A 62 15.72 7.96 3.28
C ILE A 62 15.24 8.28 1.86
N LEU A 63 14.64 7.28 1.20
CA LEU A 63 14.25 7.41 -0.21
C LEU A 63 12.94 8.15 -0.39
N CYS A 64 12.06 8.07 0.58
CA CYS A 64 10.70 8.60 0.48
C CYS A 64 10.28 9.19 1.83
N PRO A 65 10.87 10.34 2.21
CA PRO A 65 10.61 10.95 3.52
C PRO A 65 9.21 11.57 3.58
N GLY A 66 8.73 11.79 4.80
CA GLY A 66 7.49 12.53 5.03
C GLY A 66 6.23 11.69 5.03
N LEU A 67 6.35 10.37 4.90
CA LEU A 67 5.21 9.46 4.93
C LEU A 67 5.14 8.73 6.27
N PRO A 68 3.94 8.27 6.67
CA PRO A 68 3.78 7.54 7.93
C PRO A 68 4.21 6.08 7.78
N TRP A 69 5.50 5.84 7.56
CA TRP A 69 6.02 4.49 7.30
C TRP A 69 5.72 3.51 8.44
N ARG A 70 5.74 3.99 9.68
CA ARG A 70 5.39 3.13 10.82
C ARG A 70 3.98 2.57 10.69
N ASP A 71 3.03 3.41 10.32
CA ASP A 71 1.64 2.99 10.13
C ASP A 71 1.49 2.09 8.92
N ILE A 72 2.23 2.37 7.85
CA ILE A 72 2.21 1.54 6.65
C ILE A 72 2.73 0.14 6.96
N ARG A 73 3.83 0.03 7.71
CA ARG A 73 4.35 -1.26 8.17
C ARG A 73 3.34 -1.99 9.06
N GLY A 74 2.56 -1.25 9.82
CA GLY A 74 1.57 -1.81 10.74
C GLY A 74 0.30 -2.35 10.09
N ILE A 75 0.05 -2.05 8.82
CA ILE A 75 -1.16 -2.48 8.12
C ILE A 75 -1.31 -4.01 8.17
N GLY A 76 -0.23 -4.73 7.88
CA GLY A 76 -0.27 -6.20 7.90
C GLY A 76 -0.62 -6.77 9.26
N ASN A 77 -0.04 -6.20 10.31
CA ASN A 77 -0.35 -6.62 11.68
C ASN A 77 -1.81 -6.35 12.03
N TRP A 78 -2.33 -5.18 11.64
CA TRP A 78 -3.72 -4.84 11.83
C TRP A 78 -4.64 -5.84 11.10
N LEU A 79 -4.35 -6.19 9.85
CA LEU A 79 -5.13 -7.15 9.08
C LEU A 79 -5.12 -8.54 9.72
N ARG A 80 -3.97 -8.98 10.23
CA ARG A 80 -3.83 -10.31 10.83
C ARG A 80 -4.54 -10.46 12.18
N HIS A 81 -4.76 -9.34 12.88
CA HIS A 81 -5.36 -9.37 14.20
C HIS A 81 -6.85 -9.06 14.22
N GLN A 82 -7.49 -9.01 13.06
CA GLN A 82 -8.94 -8.87 12.94
C GLN A 82 -9.56 -10.27 12.76
N TYR A 83 -9.84 -10.92 13.88
CA TYR A 83 -10.20 -12.34 13.89
C TYR A 83 -11.54 -12.65 13.22
N ASP A 84 -12.53 -11.76 13.33
CA ASP A 84 -13.85 -12.02 12.76
C ASP A 84 -13.97 -11.50 11.35
N ALA A 85 -13.74 -10.23 11.17
CA ALA A 85 -13.76 -9.58 9.88
C ALA A 85 -13.05 -8.23 9.99
N VAL A 86 -12.26 -7.89 8.98
CA VAL A 86 -11.71 -6.54 8.88
C VAL A 86 -12.86 -5.61 8.54
N ASP A 87 -12.96 -4.47 9.23
CA ASP A 87 -13.99 -3.47 8.97
C ASP A 87 -13.81 -2.89 7.56
N PRO A 88 -14.75 -3.16 6.63
CA PRO A 88 -14.62 -2.64 5.26
C PRO A 88 -14.53 -1.12 5.18
N GLU A 89 -15.14 -0.41 6.14
CA GLU A 89 -15.06 1.05 6.16
C GLU A 89 -13.63 1.51 6.42
N ALA A 90 -12.92 0.88 7.35
CA ALA A 90 -11.53 1.20 7.63
C ALA A 90 -10.63 0.90 6.43
N VAL A 91 -10.87 -0.22 5.74
CA VAL A 91 -10.14 -0.56 4.50
C VAL A 91 -10.40 0.49 3.44
N TRP A 92 -11.66 0.88 3.25
CA TRP A 92 -12.04 1.90 2.27
C TRP A 92 -11.40 3.25 2.55
N GLN A 93 -11.38 3.68 3.82
CA GLN A 93 -10.72 4.92 4.21
C GLN A 93 -9.24 4.90 3.84
N THR A 94 -8.56 3.77 4.07
CA THR A 94 -7.16 3.61 3.68
C THR A 94 -7.00 3.77 2.17
N VAL A 95 -7.86 3.14 1.38
CA VAL A 95 -7.80 3.21 -0.09
C VAL A 95 -8.01 4.64 -0.59
N VAL A 96 -8.99 5.34 -0.03
CA VAL A 96 -9.39 6.66 -0.53
C VAL A 96 -8.46 7.77 -0.02
N ASP A 97 -8.07 7.70 1.26
CA ASP A 97 -7.35 8.80 1.90
C ASP A 97 -5.85 8.59 1.96
N ASP A 98 -5.39 7.36 2.19
CA ASP A 98 -3.98 7.11 2.50
C ASP A 98 -3.16 6.68 1.27
N LEU A 99 -3.75 5.94 0.35
CA LEU A 99 -3.01 5.44 -0.81
C LEU A 99 -2.63 6.52 -1.82
N PRO A 100 -3.48 7.52 -2.14
CA PRO A 100 -3.09 8.52 -3.11
C PRO A 100 -1.83 9.32 -2.72
N PRO A 101 -1.68 9.80 -1.47
CA PRO A 101 -0.42 10.46 -1.09
C PRO A 101 0.78 9.52 -1.15
N LEU A 102 0.62 8.27 -0.75
CA LEU A 102 1.68 7.27 -0.84
C LEU A 102 2.07 7.02 -2.29
N GLN A 103 1.09 6.87 -3.18
CA GLN A 103 1.32 6.67 -4.60
C GLN A 103 2.16 7.81 -5.19
N ALA A 104 1.75 9.05 -4.92
CA ALA A 104 2.44 10.22 -5.46
C ALA A 104 3.90 10.28 -4.98
N ALA A 105 4.12 10.03 -3.69
CA ALA A 105 5.46 10.08 -3.11
C ALA A 105 6.36 8.95 -3.64
N VAL A 106 5.81 7.74 -3.79
CA VAL A 106 6.58 6.60 -4.31
C VAL A 106 6.91 6.81 -5.79
N MET A 107 5.96 7.31 -6.58
CA MET A 107 6.20 7.64 -7.99
C MET A 107 7.33 8.66 -8.12
N GLN A 108 7.33 9.69 -7.29
CA GLN A 108 8.37 10.69 -7.32
C GLN A 108 9.74 10.11 -6.93
N ALA A 109 9.78 9.28 -5.90
CA ALA A 109 11.02 8.60 -5.50
C ALA A 109 11.55 7.73 -6.62
N LEU A 110 10.69 6.94 -7.27
CA LEU A 110 11.09 6.06 -8.36
C LEU A 110 11.61 6.84 -9.59
N SER A 111 11.12 8.05 -9.82
CA SER A 111 11.60 8.88 -10.91
C SER A 111 13.06 9.27 -10.75
N LYS A 112 13.58 9.20 -9.53
CA LYS A 112 14.97 9.55 -9.21
C LYS A 112 15.89 8.33 -9.12
N ARG A 113 15.37 7.13 -9.36
CA ARG A 113 16.22 5.93 -9.28
C ARG A 113 17.27 5.97 -10.40
N PRO A 114 18.50 5.50 -10.10
CA PRO A 114 19.56 5.47 -11.13
C PRO A 114 19.19 4.56 -12.28
N SER A 115 19.62 4.93 -13.48
CA SER A 115 19.50 4.06 -14.64
C SER A 115 20.37 2.81 -14.47
N PRO A 116 19.90 1.64 -14.94
CA PRO A 116 20.69 0.42 -14.88
C PRO A 116 21.95 0.49 -15.70
#